data_db87395132702bd72ab70bbf5c3e2e73
#
_entry.id   db87395132702bd72ab70bbf5c3e2e73
#
_cell.length_a   1.000
_cell.length_b   1.000
_cell.length_c   1.000
_cell.angle_alpha   90.00
_cell.angle_beta   90.00
_cell.angle_gamma   90.00
#
_symmetry.space_group_name_H-M   'P 1'
#
loop_
_entity.id
_entity.type
_entity.pdbx_description
1 polymer ?
#
loop_
_entity_poly.entity_id
_entity_poly.type
_entity_poly.pdbx_seq_one_letter_code
_entity_poly.pdbx_strand_id
1 'polypeptide(L)'
;RTFPGHLAYKSIPPEAADEALHPAPFSVVALDSSVLNCLQRLLALGLDTPDAQRLLWPGLQHELLFRLLQGEAGPALLAMAQPSPLARRMARAIGHLQRSFRQPLDAAALASRAGMGSALFYRHFRAATGLSPLQYQKQLRLIEARRLLQRGGTSISATAFAVGYESPSQFSREFSRLFGHAPREALPPIAR
;
A
#
# COMPACT_ATOMS: atom_id res chain seq x y z
N ARG A 1 -11.63 -1.81 22.29
CA ARG A 1 -10.36 -1.04 22.27
C ARG A 1 -10.13 -0.60 20.85
N THR A 2 -10.30 0.69 20.62
CA THR A 2 -10.23 1.41 19.35
C THR A 2 -8.81 1.33 18.80
N PHE A 3 -8.63 0.91 17.57
CA PHE A 3 -7.35 0.95 16.87
C PHE A 3 -7.01 2.40 16.53
N PRO A 4 -5.91 2.98 17.01
CA PRO A 4 -5.40 4.26 16.54
C PRO A 4 -4.51 3.99 15.33
N GLY A 5 -5.03 4.15 14.17
CA GLY A 5 -4.32 3.93 12.91
C GLY A 5 -4.82 4.83 11.79
N HIS A 6 -5.20 6.07 12.10
CA HIS A 6 -5.33 7.10 11.08
C HIS A 6 -3.94 7.50 10.61
N LEU A 7 -3.45 6.88 9.54
CA LEU A 7 -2.52 7.54 8.64
C LEU A 7 -3.26 8.78 8.12
N ALA A 8 -2.99 9.94 8.74
CA ALA A 8 -3.46 11.21 8.24
C ALA A 8 -2.80 11.49 6.88
N TYR A 9 -3.44 11.03 5.83
CA TYR A 9 -3.13 11.44 4.46
C TYR A 9 -3.60 12.88 4.31
N LYS A 10 -2.65 13.81 4.32
CA LYS A 10 -2.91 15.21 4.08
C LYS A 10 -3.38 15.35 2.64
N SER A 11 -4.66 15.63 2.45
CA SER A 11 -5.26 15.94 1.15
C SER A 11 -4.47 17.07 0.49
N ILE A 12 -4.00 16.86 -0.72
CA ILE A 12 -3.39 17.89 -1.55
C ILE A 12 -4.52 18.78 -2.08
N PRO A 13 -4.44 20.12 -1.94
CA PRO A 13 -5.46 21.01 -2.50
C PRO A 13 -5.55 20.83 -4.02
N PRO A 14 -6.75 20.95 -4.60
CA PRO A 14 -7.01 20.68 -6.02
C PRO A 14 -6.46 21.73 -7.00
N GLU A 15 -5.80 22.78 -6.56
CA GLU A 15 -5.42 23.93 -7.40
C GLU A 15 -4.13 23.77 -8.23
N ALA A 16 -3.46 22.59 -8.24
CA ALA A 16 -2.27 22.34 -9.04
C ALA A 16 -2.46 21.28 -10.13
N ALA A 17 -3.71 21.02 -10.51
CA ALA A 17 -4.04 19.99 -11.50
C ALA A 17 -4.60 20.61 -12.79
N ASP A 18 -3.81 21.48 -13.42
CA ASP A 18 -4.06 21.86 -14.81
C ASP A 18 -3.27 20.90 -15.71
N GLU A 19 -3.97 20.14 -16.43
CA GLU A 19 -3.81 19.08 -17.41
C GLU A 19 -4.32 17.73 -16.91
N ALA A 20 -5.42 17.29 -17.51
CA ALA A 20 -6.22 16.10 -17.26
C ALA A 20 -5.40 14.86 -16.86
N LEU A 21 -4.89 14.84 -15.63
CA LEU A 21 -4.48 13.61 -15.00
C LEU A 21 -5.75 12.83 -14.70
N HIS A 22 -5.91 11.69 -15.40
CA HIS A 22 -6.83 10.68 -14.94
C HIS A 22 -6.62 10.44 -13.44
N PRO A 23 -7.68 10.19 -12.66
CA PRO A 23 -7.57 10.04 -11.21
C PRO A 23 -6.39 9.13 -10.87
N ALA A 24 -5.62 9.53 -9.86
CA ALA A 24 -4.46 8.78 -9.43
C ALA A 24 -4.85 7.30 -9.25
N PRO A 25 -4.02 6.34 -9.72
CA PRO A 25 -4.35 4.91 -9.61
C PRO A 25 -4.44 4.43 -8.14
N PHE A 26 -4.15 5.31 -7.21
CA PHE A 26 -4.26 5.09 -5.77
C PHE A 26 -4.96 6.31 -5.15
N SER A 27 -6.22 6.14 -4.79
CA SER A 27 -6.96 7.10 -3.97
C SER A 27 -7.33 6.43 -2.64
N VAL A 28 -7.22 7.19 -1.56
CA VAL A 28 -7.75 6.77 -0.27
C VAL A 28 -9.13 7.40 -0.15
N VAL A 29 -10.15 6.57 -0.11
CA VAL A 29 -11.54 6.98 0.08
C VAL A 29 -12.07 6.42 1.39
N ALA A 30 -13.03 7.12 2.00
CA ALA A 30 -13.73 6.58 3.15
C ALA A 30 -14.54 5.34 2.71
N LEU A 31 -14.41 4.24 3.45
CA LEU A 31 -15.20 3.05 3.20
C LEU A 31 -16.63 3.28 3.70
N ASP A 32 -17.58 3.17 2.81
CA ASP A 32 -19.00 3.11 3.15
C ASP A 32 -19.29 1.86 4.02
N SER A 33 -20.24 1.99 4.93
CA SER A 33 -20.69 0.91 5.82
C SER A 33 -21.16 -0.34 5.04
N SER A 34 -21.76 -0.16 3.86
CA SER A 34 -22.18 -1.25 3.00
C SER A 34 -21.01 -2.03 2.39
N VAL A 35 -19.91 -1.33 2.04
CA VAL A 35 -18.66 -1.94 1.56
C VAL A 35 -17.99 -2.70 2.70
N LEU A 36 -17.93 -2.09 3.90
CA LEU A 36 -17.39 -2.75 5.10
C LEU A 36 -18.14 -4.03 5.44
N ASN A 37 -19.47 -4.01 5.41
CA ASN A 37 -20.30 -5.20 5.63
C ASN A 37 -20.00 -6.30 4.61
N CYS A 38 -19.87 -5.94 3.34
CA CYS A 38 -19.54 -6.91 2.29
C CYS A 38 -18.16 -7.53 2.50
N LEU A 39 -17.16 -6.73 2.90
CA LEU A 39 -15.82 -7.22 3.23
C LEU A 39 -15.83 -8.15 4.46
N GLN A 40 -16.59 -7.82 5.50
CA GLN A 40 -16.74 -8.69 6.68
C GLN A 40 -17.34 -10.04 6.30
N ARG A 41 -18.36 -10.07 5.43
CA ARG A 41 -18.98 -11.29 4.92
C ARG A 41 -18.00 -12.12 4.09
N LEU A 42 -17.18 -11.49 3.25
CA LEU A 42 -16.12 -12.16 2.49
C LEU A 42 -15.05 -12.77 3.41
N LEU A 43 -14.64 -12.05 4.46
CA LEU A 43 -13.68 -12.57 5.44
C LEU A 43 -14.27 -13.75 6.22
N ALA A 44 -15.53 -13.65 6.65
CA ALA A 44 -16.23 -14.74 7.34
C ALA A 44 -16.34 -15.97 6.43
N LEU A 45 -16.70 -15.78 5.15
CA LEU A 45 -16.77 -16.86 4.17
C LEU A 45 -15.42 -17.56 3.95
N GLY A 46 -14.29 -16.84 4.10
CA GLY A 46 -12.96 -17.42 4.01
C GLY A 46 -12.66 -18.48 5.09
N LEU A 47 -13.44 -18.50 6.19
CA LEU A 47 -13.36 -19.47 7.28
C LEU A 47 -14.45 -20.55 7.20
N ASP A 48 -15.31 -20.50 6.20
CA ASP A 48 -16.45 -21.41 6.01
C ASP A 48 -16.03 -22.65 5.21
N THR A 49 -16.99 -23.56 5.01
CA THR A 49 -16.77 -24.80 4.26
C THR A 49 -16.41 -24.53 2.79
N PRO A 50 -15.64 -25.42 2.14
CA PRO A 50 -15.27 -25.24 0.72
C PRO A 50 -16.49 -25.14 -0.22
N ASP A 51 -17.60 -25.76 0.13
CA ASP A 51 -18.81 -25.71 -0.67
C ASP A 51 -19.54 -24.37 -0.53
N ALA A 52 -19.61 -23.82 0.70
CA ALA A 52 -20.11 -22.48 0.95
C ALA A 52 -19.24 -21.42 0.22
N GLN A 53 -17.92 -21.56 0.29
CA GLN A 53 -17.00 -20.69 -0.43
C GLN A 53 -17.26 -20.72 -1.94
N ARG A 54 -17.34 -21.90 -2.54
CA ARG A 54 -17.59 -22.05 -3.99
C ARG A 54 -18.90 -21.42 -4.43
N LEU A 55 -19.95 -21.58 -3.62
CA LEU A 55 -21.29 -21.12 -3.97
C LEU A 55 -21.47 -19.62 -3.74
N LEU A 56 -21.01 -19.09 -2.61
CA LEU A 56 -21.32 -17.73 -2.18
C LEU A 56 -20.28 -16.70 -2.63
N TRP A 57 -19.03 -17.11 -2.87
CA TRP A 57 -17.93 -16.21 -3.24
C TRP A 57 -18.23 -15.34 -4.49
N PRO A 58 -18.75 -15.91 -5.61
CA PRO A 58 -19.02 -15.09 -6.80
C PRO A 58 -20.07 -13.99 -6.55
N GLY A 59 -21.10 -14.29 -5.80
CA GLY A 59 -22.16 -13.33 -5.45
C GLY A 59 -21.62 -12.17 -4.61
N LEU A 60 -20.83 -12.48 -3.58
CA LEU A 60 -20.22 -11.48 -2.71
C LEU A 60 -19.20 -10.62 -3.44
N GLN A 61 -18.44 -11.20 -4.38
CA GLN A 61 -17.54 -10.44 -5.23
C GLN A 61 -18.29 -9.44 -6.14
N HIS A 62 -19.38 -9.87 -6.75
CA HIS A 62 -20.22 -9.00 -7.58
C HIS A 62 -20.86 -7.87 -6.75
N GLU A 63 -21.37 -8.19 -5.56
CA GLU A 63 -21.90 -7.20 -4.64
C GLU A 63 -20.84 -6.17 -4.25
N LEU A 64 -19.65 -6.62 -3.85
CA LEU A 64 -18.55 -5.73 -3.48
C LEU A 64 -18.18 -4.80 -4.64
N LEU A 65 -17.99 -5.35 -5.84
CA LEU A 65 -17.64 -4.57 -7.04
C LEU A 65 -18.73 -3.54 -7.35
N PHE A 66 -20.00 -3.93 -7.30
CA PHE A 66 -21.13 -3.04 -7.53
C PHE A 66 -21.12 -1.87 -6.53
N ARG A 67 -20.98 -2.15 -5.23
CA ARG A 67 -20.93 -1.10 -4.19
C ARG A 67 -19.75 -0.16 -4.35
N LEU A 68 -18.58 -0.70 -4.67
CA LEU A 68 -17.38 0.10 -4.94
C LEU A 68 -17.56 1.00 -6.16
N LEU A 69 -18.22 0.54 -7.22
CA LEU A 69 -18.49 1.34 -8.41
C LEU A 69 -19.55 2.43 -8.16
N GLN A 70 -20.49 2.22 -7.25
CA GLN A 70 -21.51 3.20 -6.87
C GLN A 70 -20.97 4.26 -5.88
N GLY A 71 -19.92 3.94 -5.14
CA GLY A 71 -19.33 4.84 -4.14
C GLY A 71 -18.31 5.84 -4.74
N GLU A 72 -17.67 6.60 -3.86
CA GLU A 72 -16.65 7.61 -4.23
C GLU A 72 -15.46 7.01 -4.99
N ALA A 73 -15.18 5.72 -4.79
CA ALA A 73 -14.13 5.01 -5.53
C ALA A 73 -14.50 4.68 -6.98
N GLY A 74 -15.78 4.72 -7.35
CA GLY A 74 -16.30 4.29 -8.65
C GLY A 74 -15.58 4.91 -9.86
N PRO A 75 -15.47 6.25 -9.95
CA PRO A 75 -14.77 6.89 -11.06
C PRO A 75 -13.31 6.48 -11.18
N ALA A 76 -12.61 6.32 -10.05
CA ALA A 76 -11.22 5.87 -10.02
C ALA A 76 -11.09 4.42 -10.50
N LEU A 77 -11.98 3.54 -10.07
CA LEU A 77 -12.01 2.13 -10.49
C LEU A 77 -12.29 1.99 -12.01
N LEU A 78 -13.23 2.78 -12.53
CA LEU A 78 -13.51 2.80 -13.97
C LEU A 78 -12.32 3.34 -14.78
N ALA A 79 -11.63 4.36 -14.29
CA ALA A 79 -10.40 4.86 -14.90
C ALA A 79 -9.27 3.81 -14.89
N MET A 80 -9.20 2.98 -13.84
CA MET A 80 -8.25 1.86 -13.77
C MET A 80 -8.59 0.75 -14.77
N ALA A 81 -9.87 0.53 -15.07
CA ALA A 81 -10.29 -0.45 -16.07
C ALA A 81 -9.80 -0.08 -17.48
N GLN A 82 -9.60 1.21 -17.75
CA GLN A 82 -8.99 1.72 -18.98
C GLN A 82 -7.84 2.70 -18.67
N PRO A 83 -6.77 2.24 -18.06
CA PRO A 83 -5.71 3.12 -17.62
C PRO A 83 -5.00 3.75 -18.83
N SER A 84 -4.73 5.06 -18.75
CA SER A 84 -3.92 5.76 -19.72
C SER A 84 -2.54 5.10 -19.88
N PRO A 85 -1.84 5.32 -21.03
CA PRO A 85 -0.46 4.84 -21.18
C PRO A 85 0.46 5.29 -20.04
N LEU A 86 0.26 6.50 -19.51
CA LEU A 86 1.00 7.03 -18.35
C LEU A 86 0.68 6.24 -17.09
N ALA A 87 -0.60 6.03 -16.78
CA ALA A 87 -1.01 5.26 -15.60
C ALA A 87 -0.46 3.83 -15.64
N ARG A 88 -0.48 3.16 -16.81
CA ARG A 88 0.13 1.83 -16.99
C ARG A 88 1.63 1.82 -16.73
N ARG A 89 2.37 2.86 -17.19
CA ARG A 89 3.82 2.99 -16.96
C ARG A 89 4.11 3.20 -15.49
N MET A 90 3.36 4.07 -14.81
CA MET A 90 3.50 4.31 -13.37
C MET A 90 3.17 3.06 -12.54
N ALA A 91 2.08 2.36 -12.84
CA ALA A 91 1.73 1.11 -12.17
C ALA A 91 2.84 0.05 -12.29
N ARG A 92 3.47 -0.06 -13.47
CA ARG A 92 4.62 -0.98 -13.67
C ARG A 92 5.83 -0.58 -12.83
N ALA A 93 6.15 0.72 -12.74
CA ALA A 93 7.28 1.21 -11.95
C ALA A 93 7.03 1.00 -10.44
N ILE A 94 5.83 1.29 -9.97
CA ILE A 94 5.42 1.05 -8.57
C ILE A 94 5.47 -0.45 -8.26
N GLY A 95 4.90 -1.30 -9.12
CA GLY A 95 4.93 -2.75 -8.95
C GLY A 95 6.35 -3.34 -8.98
N HIS A 96 7.26 -2.75 -9.78
CA HIS A 96 8.67 -3.13 -9.72
C HIS A 96 9.28 -2.81 -8.35
N LEU A 97 9.08 -1.59 -7.85
CA LEU A 97 9.58 -1.18 -6.54
C LEU A 97 9.01 -2.04 -5.40
N GLN A 98 7.74 -2.41 -5.49
CA GLN A 98 7.10 -3.33 -4.52
C GLN A 98 7.73 -4.71 -4.49
N ARG A 99 8.23 -5.21 -5.62
CA ARG A 99 8.92 -6.52 -5.68
C ARG A 99 10.38 -6.43 -5.29
N SER A 100 11.02 -5.26 -5.50
CA SER A 100 12.46 -5.05 -5.28
C SER A 100 12.79 -4.13 -4.10
N PHE A 101 11.86 -3.86 -3.19
CA PHE A 101 12.04 -2.86 -2.12
C PHE A 101 13.22 -3.15 -1.18
N ARG A 102 13.68 -4.40 -1.10
CA ARG A 102 14.83 -4.80 -0.29
C ARG A 102 16.16 -4.36 -0.88
N GLN A 103 16.21 -4.21 -2.20
CA GLN A 103 17.42 -3.77 -2.92
C GLN A 103 17.63 -2.26 -2.81
N PRO A 104 18.84 -1.75 -3.02
CA PRO A 104 19.08 -0.32 -3.15
C PRO A 104 18.18 0.29 -4.24
N LEU A 105 17.64 1.47 -3.97
CA LEU A 105 16.79 2.16 -4.93
C LEU A 105 17.63 2.77 -6.05
N ASP A 106 17.38 2.35 -7.27
CA ASP A 106 17.82 3.05 -8.47
C ASP A 106 16.63 3.79 -9.10
N ALA A 107 16.43 5.04 -8.66
CA ALA A 107 15.33 5.87 -9.14
C ALA A 107 15.53 6.28 -10.62
N ALA A 108 16.76 6.35 -11.11
CA ALA A 108 17.05 6.68 -12.51
C ALA A 108 16.65 5.50 -13.42
N ALA A 109 16.99 4.27 -13.02
CA ALA A 109 16.54 3.08 -13.73
C ALA A 109 15.02 2.93 -13.71
N LEU A 110 14.33 3.27 -12.60
CA LEU A 110 12.87 3.27 -12.54
C LEU A 110 12.26 4.29 -13.51
N ALA A 111 12.81 5.51 -13.57
CA ALA A 111 12.37 6.55 -14.48
C ALA A 111 12.57 6.11 -15.95
N SER A 112 13.73 5.57 -16.28
CA SER A 112 14.04 5.04 -17.62
C SER A 112 13.06 3.92 -18.02
N ARG A 113 12.76 2.97 -17.13
CA ARG A 113 11.76 1.91 -17.34
C ARG A 113 10.35 2.46 -17.56
N ALA A 114 10.03 3.60 -16.95
CA ALA A 114 8.77 4.28 -17.18
C ALA A 114 8.78 5.12 -18.47
N GLY A 115 9.90 5.19 -19.20
CA GLY A 115 10.07 6.00 -20.40
C GLY A 115 9.97 7.51 -20.09
N MET A 116 10.56 7.95 -18.98
CA MET A 116 10.50 9.33 -18.50
C MET A 116 11.86 9.83 -18.00
N GLY A 117 12.09 11.14 -18.09
CA GLY A 117 13.16 11.77 -17.33
C GLY A 117 12.87 11.78 -15.83
N SER A 118 13.93 11.81 -15.02
CA SER A 118 13.83 11.70 -13.56
C SER A 118 12.87 12.73 -12.93
N ALA A 119 12.93 14.00 -13.31
CA ALA A 119 12.06 15.03 -12.75
C ALA A 119 10.56 14.74 -13.00
N LEU A 120 10.21 14.34 -14.22
CA LEU A 120 8.86 13.98 -14.60
C LEU A 120 8.39 12.73 -13.86
N PHE A 121 9.27 11.73 -13.75
CA PHE A 121 9.00 10.50 -13.00
C PHE A 121 8.70 10.80 -11.53
N TYR A 122 9.51 11.60 -10.83
CA TYR A 122 9.29 11.96 -9.44
C TYR A 122 7.96 12.68 -9.23
N ARG A 123 7.58 13.60 -10.14
CA ARG A 123 6.30 14.31 -10.08
C ARG A 123 5.13 13.34 -10.20
N HIS A 124 5.13 12.48 -11.22
CA HIS A 124 4.05 11.51 -11.43
C HIS A 124 4.02 10.42 -10.34
N PHE A 125 5.17 9.97 -9.87
CA PHE A 125 5.25 9.00 -8.79
C PHE A 125 4.63 9.56 -7.51
N ARG A 126 4.97 10.81 -7.16
CA ARG A 126 4.40 11.49 -6.00
C ARG A 126 2.90 11.77 -6.17
N ALA A 127 2.45 12.14 -7.35
CA ALA A 127 1.02 12.30 -7.64
C ALA A 127 0.26 10.98 -7.48
N ALA A 128 0.86 9.86 -7.89
CA ALA A 128 0.24 8.53 -7.81
C ALA A 128 0.27 7.90 -6.41
N THR A 129 1.29 8.21 -5.57
CA THR A 129 1.52 7.51 -4.30
C THR A 129 1.49 8.43 -3.08
N GLY A 130 1.48 9.75 -3.27
CA GLY A 130 1.66 10.75 -2.22
C GLY A 130 3.10 10.88 -1.72
N LEU A 131 4.02 10.01 -2.13
CA LEU A 131 5.37 9.88 -1.61
C LEU A 131 6.42 9.96 -2.72
N SER A 132 7.67 10.33 -2.36
CA SER A 132 8.79 10.10 -3.26
C SER A 132 9.10 8.60 -3.36
N PRO A 133 9.78 8.14 -4.44
CA PRO A 133 10.17 6.73 -4.59
C PRO A 133 10.95 6.18 -3.38
N LEU A 134 11.86 6.97 -2.82
CA LEU A 134 12.64 6.58 -1.64
C LEU A 134 11.78 6.47 -0.37
N GLN A 135 10.86 7.43 -0.16
CA GLN A 135 9.94 7.38 0.98
C GLN A 135 9.00 6.18 0.88
N TYR A 136 8.50 5.90 -0.32
CA TYR A 136 7.66 4.75 -0.59
C TYR A 136 8.39 3.43 -0.33
N GLN A 137 9.64 3.29 -0.80
CA GLN A 137 10.47 2.12 -0.51
C GLN A 137 10.68 1.92 0.99
N LYS A 138 11.03 3.00 1.72
CA LYS A 138 11.21 2.94 3.17
C LYS A 138 9.94 2.49 3.87
N GLN A 139 8.79 2.99 3.45
CA GLN A 139 7.50 2.57 4.01
C GLN A 139 7.23 1.08 3.77
N LEU A 140 7.49 0.55 2.56
CA LEU A 140 7.37 -0.88 2.27
C LEU A 140 8.28 -1.73 3.17
N ARG A 141 9.54 -1.32 3.35
CA ARG A 141 10.49 -1.99 4.25
C ARG A 141 9.97 -2.05 5.68
N LEU A 142 9.46 -0.95 6.20
CA LEU A 142 8.96 -0.87 7.57
C LEU A 142 7.67 -1.68 7.77
N ILE A 143 6.76 -1.67 6.81
CA ILE A 143 5.54 -2.50 6.86
C ILE A 143 5.91 -3.99 6.87
N GLU A 144 6.81 -4.41 6.00
CA GLU A 144 7.26 -5.80 5.96
C GLU A 144 8.03 -6.19 7.25
N ALA A 145 8.86 -5.28 7.77
CA ALA A 145 9.55 -5.50 9.04
C ALA A 145 8.56 -5.72 10.19
N ARG A 146 7.51 -4.89 10.29
CA ARG A 146 6.47 -5.07 11.30
C ARG A 146 5.81 -6.44 11.18
N ARG A 147 5.50 -6.87 9.97
CA ARG A 147 4.93 -8.19 9.70
C ARG A 147 5.85 -9.33 10.14
N LEU A 148 7.16 -9.21 9.88
CA LEU A 148 8.16 -10.19 10.30
C LEU A 148 8.32 -10.23 11.82
N LEU A 149 8.39 -9.07 12.48
CA LEU A 149 8.49 -8.97 13.94
C LEU A 149 7.27 -9.57 14.63
N GLN A 150 6.05 -9.31 14.12
CA GLN A 150 4.82 -9.87 14.68
C GLN A 150 4.73 -11.40 14.57
N ARG A 151 5.39 -12.00 13.58
CA ARG A 151 5.48 -13.48 13.46
C ARG A 151 6.44 -14.09 14.48
N GLY A 152 7.34 -13.30 15.01
CA GLY A 152 8.37 -13.79 15.92
C GLY A 152 9.48 -14.59 15.23
N GLY A 153 10.39 -15.15 16.03
CA GLY A 153 11.46 -16.03 15.54
C GLY A 153 12.69 -15.31 14.94
N THR A 154 12.67 -13.96 14.85
CA THR A 154 13.81 -13.19 14.34
C THR A 154 14.16 -12.03 15.27
N SER A 155 15.45 -11.70 15.35
CA SER A 155 15.89 -10.51 16.09
C SER A 155 15.54 -9.21 15.34
N ILE A 156 15.49 -8.10 16.07
CA ILE A 156 15.26 -6.77 15.47
C ILE A 156 16.33 -6.44 14.43
N SER A 157 17.61 -6.75 14.73
CA SER A 157 18.73 -6.52 13.82
C SER A 157 18.63 -7.39 12.57
N ALA A 158 18.33 -8.69 12.73
CA ALA A 158 18.13 -9.59 11.61
C ALA A 158 16.95 -9.13 10.72
N THR A 159 15.86 -8.67 11.33
CA THR A 159 14.71 -8.11 10.60
C THR A 159 15.11 -6.85 9.81
N ALA A 160 15.89 -5.95 10.41
CA ALA A 160 16.36 -4.74 9.73
C ALA A 160 17.14 -5.08 8.45
N PHE A 161 18.10 -6.01 8.54
CA PHE A 161 18.88 -6.48 7.38
C PHE A 161 18.00 -7.20 6.35
N ALA A 162 17.08 -8.06 6.80
CA ALA A 162 16.19 -8.82 5.91
C ALA A 162 15.29 -7.94 5.05
N VAL A 163 14.93 -6.73 5.53
CA VAL A 163 14.12 -5.77 4.77
C VAL A 163 14.97 -4.74 4.01
N GLY A 164 16.31 -4.84 4.07
CA GLY A 164 17.23 -4.03 3.27
C GLY A 164 17.77 -2.77 3.95
N TYR A 165 17.70 -2.66 5.29
CA TYR A 165 18.44 -1.63 6.02
C TYR A 165 19.88 -2.09 6.26
N GLU A 166 20.82 -1.18 6.11
CA GLU A 166 22.24 -1.41 6.42
C GLU A 166 22.57 -1.12 7.89
N SER A 167 21.71 -0.35 8.58
CA SER A 167 21.89 0.04 9.98
C SER A 167 20.64 -0.26 10.80
N PRO A 168 20.73 -1.18 11.80
CA PRO A 168 19.64 -1.42 12.75
C PRO A 168 19.24 -0.18 13.57
N SER A 169 20.17 0.73 13.83
CA SER A 169 19.89 1.99 14.51
C SER A 169 19.05 2.93 13.67
N GLN A 170 19.36 3.04 12.37
CA GLN A 170 18.54 3.81 11.42
C GLN A 170 17.15 3.18 11.29
N PHE A 171 17.07 1.87 11.13
CA PHE A 171 15.83 1.13 11.09
C PHE A 171 14.94 1.44 12.29
N SER A 172 15.48 1.32 13.51
CA SER A 172 14.71 1.52 14.74
C SER A 172 14.14 2.95 14.84
N ARG A 173 14.92 3.96 14.47
CA ARG A 173 14.45 5.36 14.45
C ARG A 173 13.32 5.57 13.43
N GLU A 174 13.48 5.05 12.21
CA GLU A 174 12.47 5.20 11.15
C GLU A 174 11.21 4.38 11.47
N PHE A 175 11.36 3.20 12.07
CA PHE A 175 10.25 2.37 12.53
C PHE A 175 9.43 3.10 13.60
N SER A 176 10.08 3.64 14.64
CA SER A 176 9.39 4.36 15.71
C SER A 176 8.70 5.63 15.19
N ARG A 177 9.29 6.31 14.20
CA ARG A 177 8.68 7.48 13.56
C ARG A 177 7.40 7.12 12.81
N LEU A 178 7.38 5.96 12.13
CA LEU A 178 6.22 5.53 11.33
C LEU A 178 5.10 4.94 12.19
N PHE A 179 5.44 4.12 13.18
CA PHE A 179 4.46 3.35 13.95
C PHE A 179 4.15 3.93 15.34
N GLY A 180 4.88 4.95 15.79
CA GLY A 180 4.68 5.57 17.09
C GLY A 180 5.23 4.77 18.27
N HIS A 181 5.82 3.60 18.04
CA HIS A 181 6.40 2.73 19.07
C HIS A 181 7.67 2.04 18.57
N ALA A 182 8.49 1.53 19.51
CA ALA A 182 9.74 0.87 19.15
C ALA A 182 9.52 -0.51 18.48
N PRO A 183 10.47 -1.01 17.64
CA PRO A 183 10.37 -2.33 17.02
C PRO A 183 10.17 -3.48 18.02
N ARG A 184 10.70 -3.34 19.23
CA ARG A 184 10.57 -4.32 20.32
C ARG A 184 9.11 -4.57 20.71
N GLU A 185 8.29 -3.53 20.65
CA GLU A 185 6.87 -3.60 21.02
C GLU A 185 6.01 -4.30 19.97
N ALA A 186 6.56 -4.48 18.77
CA ALA A 186 5.92 -5.25 17.70
C ALA A 186 6.17 -6.76 17.80
N LEU A 187 7.04 -7.21 18.71
CA LEU A 187 7.28 -8.63 18.93
C LEU A 187 6.08 -9.28 19.64
N PRO A 188 5.76 -10.56 19.37
CA PRO A 188 4.75 -11.27 20.13
C PRO A 188 5.17 -11.39 21.59
N PRO A 189 4.21 -11.43 22.52
CA PRO A 189 4.51 -11.71 23.91
C PRO A 189 5.24 -13.07 24.01
N ILE A 190 6.31 -13.11 24.79
CA ILE A 190 7.05 -14.35 25.05
C ILE A 190 6.07 -15.29 25.76
N ALA A 191 5.68 -16.37 25.12
CA ALA A 191 4.94 -17.44 25.77
C ALA A 191 5.84 -17.98 26.90
N ARG A 192 5.42 -17.78 28.15
CA ARG A 192 6.05 -18.37 29.34
C ARG A 192 5.56 -19.78 29.51
#